data_851217ad7b9ba505e5a82548bf318611
#
_entry.id   851217ad7b9ba505e5a82548bf318611
#
_cell.length_a   1.000
_cell.length_b   1.000
_cell.length_c   1.000
_cell.angle_alpha   90.00
_cell.angle_beta   90.00
_cell.angle_gamma   90.00
#
_symmetry.space_group_name_H-M   'P 1'
#
loop_
_entity.id
_entity.type
_entity.pdbx_description
1 polymer ?
#
loop_
_entity_poly.entity_id
_entity_poly.type
_entity_poly.pdbx_seq_one_letter_code
_entity_poly.pdbx_strand_id
1 'polypeptide(L)'
;DGAITEFRKDGTTVGSIGAVAGATYYGGTSKSLRINTTGFHPATNAGAYSDATVDLGHSAGRFKDLYLSGGVYLGGTGAANKLDDYEEGTWTPAVNFDGASTGVTYTKQLGHYTKIGRMVYASFDILLSSKGTSTGGVTIDGLPIANYGSHQNNAGTVICESGGVDWPQTGVYGMVWADGNIYLRQQGTTAYAAVSNTNFSNTTKIFGMMVYEAT
;
A
#
# COMPACT_ATOMS: atom_id res chain seq x y z
N ASP A 1 -22.26 -8.23 -40.57
CA ASP A 1 -21.60 -7.15 -39.80
C ASP A 1 -22.13 -5.80 -40.28
N GLY A 2 -22.21 -4.83 -39.36
CA GLY A 2 -22.65 -3.46 -39.65
C GLY A 2 -23.68 -2.93 -38.65
N ALA A 3 -24.20 -1.73 -38.94
CA ALA A 3 -25.23 -1.11 -38.11
C ALA A 3 -26.57 -1.85 -38.29
N ILE A 4 -27.21 -2.17 -37.16
CA ILE A 4 -28.55 -2.72 -37.10
C ILE A 4 -29.58 -1.59 -36.92
N THR A 5 -29.19 -0.59 -36.11
CA THR A 5 -29.99 0.61 -35.86
C THR A 5 -29.10 1.84 -35.99
N GLU A 6 -29.55 2.82 -36.73
CA GLU A 6 -28.89 4.12 -36.83
C GLU A 6 -29.73 5.20 -36.16
N PHE A 7 -29.06 6.03 -35.36
CA PHE A 7 -29.64 7.26 -34.82
C PHE A 7 -29.29 8.41 -35.74
N ARG A 8 -30.29 9.11 -36.24
CA ARG A 8 -30.10 10.22 -37.16
C ARG A 8 -30.66 11.52 -36.60
N LYS A 9 -29.95 12.60 -36.83
CA LYS A 9 -30.38 13.97 -36.58
C LYS A 9 -30.23 14.76 -37.89
N ASP A 10 -31.30 15.38 -38.32
CA ASP A 10 -31.34 16.20 -39.56
C ASP A 10 -30.77 15.47 -40.80
N GLY A 11 -31.10 14.17 -40.92
CA GLY A 11 -30.65 13.30 -42.00
C GLY A 11 -29.22 12.72 -41.83
N THR A 12 -28.44 13.20 -40.87
CA THR A 12 -27.08 12.75 -40.59
C THR A 12 -27.03 11.69 -39.48
N THR A 13 -26.33 10.59 -39.71
CA THR A 13 -26.11 9.57 -38.67
C THR A 13 -25.25 10.14 -37.54
N VAL A 14 -25.77 10.11 -36.30
CA VAL A 14 -25.10 10.62 -35.09
C VAL A 14 -24.69 9.49 -34.16
N GLY A 15 -25.12 8.26 -34.41
CA GLY A 15 -24.75 7.07 -33.66
C GLY A 15 -25.40 5.82 -34.20
N SER A 16 -24.97 4.65 -33.71
CA SER A 16 -25.52 3.36 -34.12
C SER A 16 -25.40 2.29 -33.03
N ILE A 17 -26.29 1.30 -33.14
CA ILE A 17 -26.12 -0.03 -32.52
C ILE A 17 -25.92 -1.00 -33.69
N GLY A 18 -24.90 -1.86 -33.57
CA GLY A 18 -24.61 -2.80 -34.63
C GLY A 18 -23.94 -4.08 -34.14
N ALA A 19 -23.62 -4.93 -35.12
CA ALA A 19 -22.89 -6.18 -34.88
C ALA A 19 -21.64 -6.25 -35.74
N VAL A 20 -20.58 -6.83 -35.20
CA VAL A 20 -19.33 -7.10 -35.92
C VAL A 20 -18.65 -8.33 -35.33
N ALA A 21 -18.36 -9.34 -36.17
CA ALA A 21 -17.65 -10.55 -35.78
C ALA A 21 -18.18 -11.18 -34.46
N GLY A 22 -19.51 -11.38 -34.38
CA GLY A 22 -20.14 -12.00 -33.18
C GLY A 22 -20.22 -11.13 -31.92
N ALA A 23 -19.88 -9.87 -32.01
CA ALA A 23 -20.02 -8.90 -30.93
C ALA A 23 -21.05 -7.83 -31.28
N THR A 24 -21.66 -7.20 -30.25
CA THR A 24 -22.46 -5.99 -30.43
C THR A 24 -21.63 -4.76 -30.10
N TYR A 25 -21.94 -3.65 -30.73
CA TYR A 25 -21.38 -2.34 -30.40
C TYR A 25 -22.46 -1.27 -30.27
N TYR A 26 -22.20 -0.28 -29.41
CA TYR A 26 -22.99 0.92 -29.26
C TYR A 26 -22.08 2.14 -29.25
N GLY A 27 -22.35 3.12 -30.11
CA GLY A 27 -21.47 4.27 -30.20
C GLY A 27 -21.96 5.43 -31.04
N GLY A 28 -21.13 6.46 -31.07
CA GLY A 28 -21.29 7.66 -31.87
C GLY A 28 -20.59 7.58 -33.21
N THR A 29 -20.28 8.75 -33.78
CA THR A 29 -19.74 8.88 -35.14
C THR A 29 -18.25 8.48 -35.27
N SER A 30 -17.50 8.36 -34.18
CA SER A 30 -16.07 8.05 -34.23
C SER A 30 -15.65 6.92 -33.27
N LYS A 31 -16.31 6.78 -32.15
CA LYS A 31 -15.98 5.82 -31.08
C LYS A 31 -17.21 5.07 -30.62
N SER A 32 -17.04 3.82 -30.24
CA SER A 32 -18.09 2.97 -29.68
C SER A 32 -17.57 2.11 -28.53
N LEU A 33 -18.52 1.54 -27.82
CA LEU A 33 -18.30 0.48 -26.84
C LEU A 33 -18.72 -0.85 -27.47
N ARG A 34 -17.80 -1.78 -27.58
CA ARG A 34 -18.03 -3.14 -28.07
C ARG A 34 -18.21 -4.10 -26.87
N ILE A 35 -19.20 -4.98 -27.01
CA ILE A 35 -19.52 -5.99 -26.01
C ILE A 35 -19.44 -7.37 -26.66
N ASN A 36 -18.66 -8.27 -26.07
CA ASN A 36 -18.57 -9.66 -26.49
C ASN A 36 -18.37 -10.60 -25.28
N THR A 37 -18.03 -11.86 -25.51
CA THR A 37 -17.84 -12.87 -24.46
C THR A 37 -16.67 -12.59 -23.51
N THR A 38 -15.73 -11.71 -23.87
CA THR A 38 -14.56 -11.36 -23.05
C THR A 38 -14.72 -10.05 -22.29
N GLY A 39 -15.75 -9.24 -22.59
CA GLY A 39 -16.05 -8.02 -21.84
C GLY A 39 -16.46 -6.82 -22.68
N PHE A 40 -16.25 -5.65 -22.06
CA PHE A 40 -16.45 -4.33 -22.66
C PHE A 40 -15.12 -3.82 -23.22
N HIS A 41 -15.12 -3.39 -24.48
CA HIS A 41 -13.91 -2.94 -25.16
C HIS A 41 -14.12 -1.61 -25.87
N PRO A 42 -13.13 -0.71 -25.87
CA PRO A 42 -13.15 0.46 -26.73
C PRO A 42 -13.10 0.02 -28.22
N ALA A 43 -13.86 0.70 -29.05
CA ALA A 43 -13.97 0.37 -30.47
C ALA A 43 -14.12 1.61 -31.34
N THR A 44 -13.88 1.43 -32.63
CA THR A 44 -14.22 2.41 -33.66
C THR A 44 -15.74 2.48 -33.87
N ASN A 45 -16.24 3.45 -34.63
CA ASN A 45 -17.65 3.58 -34.92
C ASN A 45 -18.24 2.36 -35.68
N ALA A 46 -17.41 1.55 -36.33
CA ALA A 46 -17.79 0.30 -37.00
C ALA A 46 -17.63 -0.94 -36.11
N GLY A 47 -17.32 -0.77 -34.81
CA GLY A 47 -17.20 -1.86 -33.85
C GLY A 47 -15.87 -2.63 -33.88
N ALA A 48 -14.87 -2.25 -34.67
CA ALA A 48 -13.52 -2.82 -34.58
C ALA A 48 -12.81 -2.37 -33.32
N TYR A 49 -11.95 -3.20 -32.74
CA TYR A 49 -11.17 -2.81 -31.58
C TYR A 49 -10.38 -1.52 -31.80
N SER A 50 -10.28 -0.70 -30.78
CA SER A 50 -9.57 0.59 -30.77
C SER A 50 -8.71 0.68 -29.53
N ASP A 51 -7.51 0.09 -29.60
CA ASP A 51 -6.59 0.00 -28.47
C ASP A 51 -6.00 1.37 -28.12
N ALA A 52 -5.91 1.67 -26.81
CA ALA A 52 -5.29 2.87 -26.24
C ALA A 52 -5.75 4.22 -26.83
N THR A 53 -7.00 4.30 -27.32
CA THR A 53 -7.51 5.51 -27.99
C THR A 53 -8.82 6.06 -27.42
N VAL A 54 -9.36 5.43 -26.39
CA VAL A 54 -10.63 5.82 -25.75
C VAL A 54 -10.46 5.84 -24.24
N ASP A 55 -10.74 6.98 -23.63
CA ASP A 55 -10.71 7.12 -22.18
C ASP A 55 -11.99 6.56 -21.55
N LEU A 56 -11.88 6.05 -20.32
CA LEU A 56 -13.01 5.78 -19.44
C LEU A 56 -13.28 7.03 -18.59
N GLY A 57 -14.23 7.85 -19.00
CA GLY A 57 -14.51 9.15 -18.38
C GLY A 57 -13.80 10.31 -19.09
N HIS A 58 -13.96 11.51 -18.54
CA HIS A 58 -13.41 12.76 -19.07
C HIS A 58 -13.22 13.75 -17.93
N SER A 59 -12.34 14.75 -18.10
CA SER A 59 -12.06 15.76 -17.07
C SER A 59 -13.31 16.51 -16.56
N ALA A 60 -14.30 16.68 -17.44
CA ALA A 60 -15.60 17.28 -17.09
C ALA A 60 -16.70 16.24 -16.80
N GLY A 61 -16.44 14.93 -16.93
CA GLY A 61 -17.43 13.84 -16.74
C GLY A 61 -16.75 12.60 -16.18
N ARG A 62 -16.39 12.61 -14.90
CA ARG A 62 -15.71 11.52 -14.21
C ARG A 62 -16.71 10.48 -13.67
N PHE A 63 -16.32 9.21 -13.73
CA PHE A 63 -17.01 8.21 -12.92
C PHE A 63 -16.75 8.49 -11.44
N LYS A 64 -17.72 8.15 -10.59
CA LYS A 64 -17.57 8.33 -9.15
C LYS A 64 -16.59 7.31 -8.56
N ASP A 65 -16.87 6.04 -8.73
CA ASP A 65 -16.09 4.93 -8.19
C ASP A 65 -15.93 3.84 -9.26
N LEU A 66 -14.87 3.02 -9.12
CA LEU A 66 -14.62 1.84 -9.93
C LEU A 66 -14.43 0.64 -9.00
N TYR A 67 -15.34 -0.35 -9.06
CA TYR A 67 -15.29 -1.57 -8.26
C TYR A 67 -14.79 -2.73 -9.12
N LEU A 68 -13.61 -3.24 -8.79
CA LEU A 68 -12.97 -4.35 -9.48
C LEU A 68 -12.57 -5.43 -8.48
N SER A 69 -12.84 -6.70 -8.79
CA SER A 69 -12.44 -7.84 -7.97
C SER A 69 -11.03 -8.35 -8.26
N GLY A 70 -10.40 -7.90 -9.32
CA GLY A 70 -9.18 -8.50 -9.85
C GLY A 70 -8.00 -7.57 -10.09
N GLY A 71 -8.11 -6.28 -9.78
CA GLY A 71 -7.05 -5.29 -9.97
C GLY A 71 -7.09 -4.55 -11.32
N VAL A 72 -6.12 -3.66 -11.54
CA VAL A 72 -6.00 -2.78 -12.70
C VAL A 72 -4.66 -3.01 -13.39
N TYR A 73 -4.66 -3.16 -14.71
CA TYR A 73 -3.43 -3.16 -15.50
C TYR A 73 -3.07 -1.73 -15.89
N LEU A 74 -1.90 -1.27 -15.52
CA LEU A 74 -1.42 0.10 -15.75
C LEU A 74 -0.20 0.08 -16.69
N GLY A 75 -0.33 0.72 -17.85
CA GLY A 75 0.77 0.91 -18.80
C GLY A 75 1.10 -0.32 -19.65
N GLY A 76 0.53 -1.49 -19.40
CA GLY A 76 0.76 -2.72 -20.17
C GLY A 76 -0.18 -3.85 -19.80
N THR A 77 -0.13 -4.97 -20.55
CA THR A 77 -1.02 -6.12 -20.38
C THR A 77 -0.38 -7.32 -19.65
N GLY A 78 0.91 -7.23 -19.34
CA GLY A 78 1.64 -8.28 -18.63
C GLY A 78 1.35 -8.28 -17.12
N ALA A 79 1.56 -9.42 -16.46
CA ALA A 79 1.31 -9.57 -15.02
C ALA A 79 2.06 -8.53 -14.14
N ALA A 80 3.24 -8.09 -14.58
CA ALA A 80 4.02 -7.07 -13.88
C ALA A 80 3.37 -5.67 -13.87
N ASN A 81 2.38 -5.44 -14.72
CA ASN A 81 1.63 -4.17 -14.81
C ASN A 81 0.32 -4.18 -14.03
N LYS A 82 0.01 -5.29 -13.36
CA LYS A 82 -1.21 -5.43 -12.58
C LYS A 82 -1.04 -4.86 -11.18
N LEU A 83 -1.87 -3.89 -10.84
CA LEU A 83 -2.07 -3.41 -9.48
C LEU A 83 -3.31 -4.11 -8.91
N ASP A 84 -3.11 -5.12 -8.08
CA ASP A 84 -4.18 -5.95 -7.50
C ASP A 84 -4.11 -6.10 -5.99
N ASP A 85 -3.14 -5.47 -5.37
CA ASP A 85 -2.91 -5.56 -3.93
C ASP A 85 -2.58 -4.16 -3.37
N TYR A 86 -3.64 -3.44 -3.02
CA TYR A 86 -3.58 -2.16 -2.32
C TYR A 86 -4.42 -2.23 -1.06
N GLU A 87 -3.82 -1.89 0.07
CA GLU A 87 -4.47 -1.89 1.37
C GLU A 87 -3.95 -0.74 2.23
N GLU A 88 -4.84 -0.11 2.98
CA GLU A 88 -4.51 0.87 4.00
C GLU A 88 -5.18 0.47 5.32
N GLY A 89 -4.52 0.79 6.42
CA GLY A 89 -5.09 0.50 7.72
C GLY A 89 -4.31 1.07 8.89
N THR A 90 -4.72 0.64 10.06
CA THR A 90 -4.07 0.96 11.33
C THR A 90 -3.52 -0.32 11.96
N TRP A 91 -2.50 -0.17 12.81
CA TRP A 91 -1.93 -1.25 13.61
C TRP A 91 -1.56 -0.74 15.01
N THR A 92 -1.30 -1.65 15.92
CA THR A 92 -0.98 -1.32 17.30
C THR A 92 0.46 -1.70 17.60
N PRO A 93 1.42 -0.75 17.49
CA PRO A 93 2.83 -1.01 17.78
C PRO A 93 3.03 -1.24 19.28
N ALA A 94 3.65 -2.35 19.66
CA ALA A 94 3.91 -2.67 21.05
C ALA A 94 5.41 -2.73 21.34
N VAL A 95 5.87 -2.07 22.43
CA VAL A 95 7.26 -2.12 22.88
C VAL A 95 7.49 -3.34 23.75
N ASN A 96 8.50 -4.12 23.40
CA ASN A 96 8.98 -5.26 24.19
C ASN A 96 10.47 -5.14 24.50
N PHE A 97 10.88 -5.79 25.57
CA PHE A 97 12.27 -5.92 26.02
C PHE A 97 12.59 -7.42 26.10
N ASP A 98 13.38 -7.95 25.14
CA ASP A 98 13.65 -9.38 24.95
C ASP A 98 12.37 -10.25 24.98
N GLY A 99 11.31 -9.78 24.27
CA GLY A 99 10.03 -10.49 24.14
C GLY A 99 9.08 -10.34 25.33
N ALA A 100 9.40 -9.50 26.33
CA ALA A 100 8.56 -9.24 27.48
C ALA A 100 8.15 -7.76 27.58
N SER A 101 6.90 -7.51 28.02
CA SER A 101 6.34 -6.16 28.18
C SER A 101 5.67 -5.93 29.54
N THR A 102 6.18 -6.59 30.59
CA THR A 102 5.59 -6.52 31.93
C THR A 102 5.55 -5.09 32.47
N GLY A 103 4.35 -4.56 32.66
CA GLY A 103 4.12 -3.21 33.18
C GLY A 103 4.36 -2.08 32.16
N VAL A 104 4.58 -2.39 30.88
CA VAL A 104 4.62 -1.37 29.81
C VAL A 104 3.20 -0.83 29.61
N THR A 105 3.07 0.49 29.68
CA THR A 105 1.81 1.21 29.40
C THR A 105 2.06 2.43 28.53
N TYR A 106 1.02 2.89 27.85
CA TYR A 106 1.12 3.90 26.81
C TYR A 106 0.21 5.10 27.08
N THR A 107 0.72 6.30 26.84
CA THR A 107 -0.07 7.51 26.67
C THR A 107 -0.52 7.64 25.20
N LYS A 108 0.32 7.17 24.27
CA LYS A 108 0.04 7.16 22.85
C LYS A 108 0.59 5.87 22.21
N GLN A 109 -0.23 5.22 21.38
CA GLN A 109 0.13 3.98 20.72
C GLN A 109 -0.62 3.95 19.38
N LEU A 110 -0.02 4.52 18.34
CA LEU A 110 -0.64 4.68 17.02
C LEU A 110 0.26 4.11 15.94
N GLY A 111 -0.34 3.39 15.01
CA GLY A 111 0.29 2.89 13.80
C GLY A 111 -0.62 3.01 12.60
N HIS A 112 -0.07 3.38 11.45
CA HIS A 112 -0.74 3.39 10.16
C HIS A 112 0.10 2.66 9.15
N TYR A 113 -0.51 2.06 8.15
CA TYR A 113 0.22 1.44 7.06
C TYR A 113 -0.48 1.62 5.72
N THR A 114 0.31 1.51 4.67
CA THR A 114 -0.12 1.37 3.28
C THR A 114 0.66 0.24 2.65
N LYS A 115 -0.02 -0.69 2.02
CA LYS A 115 0.55 -1.78 1.22
C LYS A 115 0.29 -1.53 -0.25
N ILE A 116 1.30 -1.66 -1.07
CA ILE A 116 1.20 -1.58 -2.53
C ILE A 116 1.97 -2.75 -3.12
N GLY A 117 1.24 -3.72 -3.66
CA GLY A 117 1.84 -4.99 -4.05
C GLY A 117 2.52 -5.64 -2.85
N ARG A 118 3.80 -5.94 -2.94
CA ARG A 118 4.56 -6.55 -1.84
C ARG A 118 5.18 -5.55 -0.86
N MET A 119 5.16 -4.26 -1.18
CA MET A 119 5.79 -3.24 -0.32
C MET A 119 4.83 -2.70 0.72
N VAL A 120 5.24 -2.74 1.98
CA VAL A 120 4.51 -2.19 3.12
C VAL A 120 5.27 -0.99 3.68
N TYR A 121 4.57 0.12 3.81
CA TYR A 121 5.00 1.34 4.49
C TYR A 121 4.25 1.42 5.82
N ALA A 122 4.91 1.12 6.93
CA ALA A 122 4.30 1.12 8.26
C ALA A 122 4.90 2.24 9.12
N SER A 123 4.09 3.20 9.51
CA SER A 123 4.47 4.26 10.44
C SER A 123 3.94 3.97 11.84
N PHE A 124 4.64 4.51 12.86
CA PHE A 124 4.22 4.41 14.25
C PHE A 124 4.59 5.65 15.05
N ASP A 125 3.82 5.88 16.12
CA ASP A 125 4.06 6.95 17.10
C ASP A 125 3.64 6.43 18.49
N ILE A 126 4.64 6.24 19.35
CA ILE A 126 4.52 5.67 20.67
C ILE A 126 4.99 6.69 21.69
N LEU A 127 4.18 6.91 22.74
CA LEU A 127 4.57 7.61 23.95
C LEU A 127 4.23 6.72 25.14
N LEU A 128 5.24 6.31 25.89
CA LEU A 128 5.04 5.51 27.10
C LEU A 128 4.48 6.36 28.23
N SER A 129 3.67 5.76 29.07
CA SER A 129 3.34 6.23 30.44
C SER A 129 4.06 5.40 31.51
N SER A 130 4.52 4.19 31.14
CA SER A 130 5.44 3.36 31.93
C SER A 130 6.25 2.46 31.01
N LYS A 131 7.56 2.35 31.24
CA LYS A 131 8.42 1.36 30.56
C LYS A 131 8.33 -0.03 31.18
N GLY A 132 7.66 -0.15 32.32
CA GLY A 132 7.58 -1.41 33.07
C GLY A 132 8.89 -1.87 33.68
N THR A 133 8.98 -3.17 33.96
CA THR A 133 10.11 -3.79 34.67
C THR A 133 10.92 -4.76 33.80
N SER A 134 10.45 -5.07 32.58
CA SER A 134 11.20 -5.93 31.66
C SER A 134 12.52 -5.32 31.25
N THR A 135 13.50 -6.17 30.94
CA THR A 135 14.87 -5.78 30.61
C THR A 135 15.32 -6.46 29.32
N GLY A 136 16.33 -5.89 28.67
CA GLY A 136 16.91 -6.45 27.45
C GLY A 136 16.81 -5.57 26.23
N GLY A 137 17.04 -6.14 25.06
CA GLY A 137 16.98 -5.47 23.77
C GLY A 137 15.55 -5.07 23.40
N VAL A 138 15.41 -3.90 22.75
CA VAL A 138 14.09 -3.36 22.41
C VAL A 138 13.62 -3.86 21.06
N THR A 139 12.38 -4.34 21.02
CA THR A 139 11.62 -4.56 19.79
C THR A 139 10.32 -3.76 19.78
N ILE A 140 9.83 -3.46 18.58
CA ILE A 140 8.45 -3.01 18.37
C ILE A 140 7.76 -4.12 17.61
N ASP A 141 6.73 -4.67 18.21
CA ASP A 141 5.98 -5.80 17.71
C ASP A 141 4.63 -5.35 17.16
N GLY A 142 3.94 -6.25 16.44
CA GLY A 142 2.59 -6.05 15.95
C GLY A 142 2.51 -5.46 14.55
N LEU A 143 3.54 -5.63 13.71
CA LEU A 143 3.49 -5.23 12.31
C LEU A 143 2.19 -5.68 11.63
N PRO A 144 1.57 -4.83 10.80
CA PRO A 144 0.23 -5.06 10.28
C PRO A 144 0.16 -6.23 9.29
N ILE A 145 1.22 -6.44 8.55
CA ILE A 145 1.35 -7.48 7.52
C ILE A 145 2.62 -8.28 7.79
N ALA A 146 2.54 -9.60 7.68
CA ALA A 146 3.71 -10.44 7.84
C ALA A 146 4.79 -10.08 6.81
N ASN A 147 6.03 -9.95 7.28
CA ASN A 147 7.17 -9.70 6.40
C ASN A 147 7.62 -10.99 5.70
N TYR A 148 8.28 -10.82 4.56
CA TYR A 148 8.88 -11.95 3.84
C TYR A 148 10.07 -12.50 4.63
N GLY A 149 9.87 -13.63 5.30
CA GLY A 149 10.74 -14.17 6.35
C GLY A 149 12.19 -14.51 5.97
N SER A 150 12.55 -14.46 4.68
CA SER A 150 13.94 -14.71 4.23
C SER A 150 14.79 -13.43 4.10
N HIS A 151 14.17 -12.25 4.17
CA HIS A 151 14.87 -10.97 4.04
C HIS A 151 15.04 -10.30 5.40
N GLN A 152 16.23 -10.41 5.98
CA GLN A 152 16.59 -9.83 7.28
C GLN A 152 17.04 -8.36 7.21
N ASN A 153 16.85 -7.66 6.08
CA ASN A 153 17.49 -6.36 5.85
C ASN A 153 16.50 -5.24 5.51
N ASN A 154 15.24 -5.36 5.91
CA ASN A 154 14.30 -4.27 5.79
C ASN A 154 14.59 -3.24 6.88
N ALA A 155 15.05 -2.08 6.50
CA ALA A 155 15.43 -1.01 7.41
C ALA A 155 14.50 0.19 7.30
N GLY A 156 14.33 0.90 8.38
CA GLY A 156 13.56 2.12 8.43
C GLY A 156 14.15 3.14 9.39
N THR A 157 13.68 4.36 9.28
CA THR A 157 14.08 5.44 10.18
C THR A 157 13.23 5.42 11.44
N VAL A 158 13.89 5.39 12.59
CA VAL A 158 13.26 5.56 13.90
C VAL A 158 13.84 6.79 14.57
N ILE A 159 12.98 7.68 15.02
CA ILE A 159 13.37 8.85 15.81
C ILE A 159 12.93 8.58 17.24
N CYS A 160 13.89 8.71 18.14
CA CYS A 160 13.66 8.60 19.56
C CYS A 160 13.76 9.99 20.19
N GLU A 161 12.65 10.44 20.74
CA GLU A 161 12.56 11.67 21.52
C GLU A 161 12.45 11.27 22.99
N SER A 162 13.49 11.51 23.79
CA SER A 162 13.52 11.01 25.16
C SER A 162 13.04 12.02 26.19
N GLY A 163 12.24 11.55 27.12
CA GLY A 163 12.04 12.22 28.41
C GLY A 163 13.11 11.81 29.43
N GLY A 164 14.36 12.21 29.24
CA GLY A 164 15.37 12.16 30.30
C GLY A 164 16.27 10.93 30.41
N VAL A 165 16.53 10.21 29.31
CA VAL A 165 17.54 9.14 29.28
C VAL A 165 18.53 9.41 28.15
N ASP A 166 19.79 9.03 28.33
CA ASP A 166 20.85 9.16 27.34
C ASP A 166 20.58 8.24 26.15
N TRP A 167 20.01 8.81 25.09
CA TRP A 167 19.95 8.14 23.79
C TRP A 167 21.33 8.15 23.15
N PRO A 168 21.65 7.09 22.40
CA PRO A 168 22.91 7.04 21.66
C PRO A 168 23.04 8.25 20.73
N GLN A 169 24.13 8.98 20.83
CA GLN A 169 24.45 10.15 19.98
C GLN A 169 24.58 9.80 18.49
N THR A 170 24.59 8.53 18.13
CA THR A 170 24.87 8.01 16.79
C THR A 170 23.62 7.73 15.95
N GLY A 171 22.43 8.05 16.46
CA GLY A 171 21.17 7.76 15.80
C GLY A 171 20.67 6.33 16.02
N VAL A 172 19.34 6.19 16.01
CA VAL A 172 18.66 4.89 16.13
C VAL A 172 17.97 4.59 14.81
N TYR A 173 18.01 3.34 14.39
CA TYR A 173 17.29 2.83 13.24
C TYR A 173 16.57 1.53 13.59
N GLY A 174 15.50 1.25 12.85
CA GLY A 174 14.75 0.02 12.96
C GLY A 174 15.18 -0.98 11.91
N MET A 175 15.19 -2.26 12.27
CA MET A 175 15.37 -3.38 11.34
C MET A 175 14.23 -4.38 11.53
N VAL A 176 13.50 -4.70 10.48
CA VAL A 176 12.51 -5.77 10.50
C VAL A 176 13.21 -7.11 10.31
N TRP A 177 13.01 -8.03 11.24
CA TRP A 177 13.58 -9.37 11.17
C TRP A 177 12.54 -10.40 10.75
N ALA A 178 13.01 -11.63 10.48
CA ALA A 178 12.19 -12.74 10.01
C ALA A 178 11.06 -13.14 10.97
N ASP A 179 11.17 -12.81 12.24
CA ASP A 179 10.14 -13.03 13.27
C ASP A 179 9.00 -11.99 13.25
N GLY A 180 9.07 -11.01 12.33
CA GLY A 180 8.05 -9.97 12.20
C GLY A 180 8.17 -8.82 13.18
N ASN A 181 9.29 -8.70 13.90
CA ASN A 181 9.51 -7.64 14.87
C ASN A 181 10.47 -6.58 14.34
N ILE A 182 10.29 -5.34 14.77
CA ILE A 182 11.20 -4.22 14.49
C ILE A 182 12.22 -4.16 15.62
N TYR A 183 13.45 -4.52 15.35
CA TYR A 183 14.57 -4.39 16.28
C TYR A 183 15.14 -2.98 16.25
N LEU A 184 15.21 -2.31 17.38
CA LEU A 184 15.86 -1.02 17.49
C LEU A 184 17.38 -1.21 17.65
N ARG A 185 18.12 -0.57 16.76
CA ARG A 185 19.58 -0.65 16.70
C ARG A 185 20.20 0.74 16.68
N GLN A 186 21.43 0.83 17.17
CA GLN A 186 22.27 2.03 17.13
C GLN A 186 23.59 1.72 16.45
N GLN A 187 24.20 2.73 15.84
CA GLN A 187 25.53 2.61 15.27
C GLN A 187 26.55 2.46 16.42
N GLY A 188 27.28 1.35 16.45
CA GLY A 188 28.43 1.18 17.31
C GLY A 188 29.73 1.58 16.60
N THR A 189 30.85 1.58 17.32
CA THR A 189 32.16 1.90 16.77
C THR A 189 32.70 0.82 15.82
N THR A 190 32.31 -0.43 16.02
CA THR A 190 32.78 -1.60 15.24
C THR A 190 31.64 -2.48 14.72
N ALA A 191 30.46 -2.40 15.32
CA ALA A 191 29.26 -3.15 14.94
C ALA A 191 28.01 -2.43 15.45
N TYR A 192 26.84 -2.89 15.04
CA TYR A 192 25.60 -2.38 15.63
C TYR A 192 25.48 -2.81 17.09
N ALA A 193 24.95 -1.92 17.92
CA ALA A 193 24.53 -2.24 19.27
C ALA A 193 22.99 -2.27 19.37
N ALA A 194 22.45 -3.14 20.20
CA ALA A 194 21.03 -3.12 20.50
C ALA A 194 20.69 -1.89 21.35
N VAL A 195 19.58 -1.23 21.03
CA VAL A 195 18.93 -0.33 21.98
C VAL A 195 18.25 -1.20 23.04
N SER A 196 18.38 -0.84 24.31
CA SER A 196 17.90 -1.66 25.43
C SER A 196 16.97 -0.89 26.35
N ASN A 197 16.40 -1.58 27.33
CA ASN A 197 15.57 -0.97 28.37
C ASN A 197 16.28 0.15 29.15
N THR A 198 17.61 0.20 29.19
CA THR A 198 18.37 1.26 29.84
C THR A 198 18.28 2.59 29.09
N ASN A 199 17.94 2.57 27.81
CA ASN A 199 17.69 3.75 26.99
C ASN A 199 16.24 4.25 27.09
N PHE A 200 15.37 3.59 27.86
CA PHE A 200 13.96 3.94 27.99
C PHE A 200 13.64 4.47 29.38
N SER A 201 12.78 5.47 29.44
CA SER A 201 12.11 5.99 30.62
C SER A 201 10.60 5.79 30.55
N ASN A 202 9.88 6.12 31.60
CA ASN A 202 8.41 6.09 31.60
C ASN A 202 7.77 7.11 30.64
N THR A 203 8.55 8.08 30.15
CA THR A 203 8.07 9.14 29.23
C THR A 203 8.77 9.07 27.87
N THR A 204 9.36 7.93 27.53
CA THR A 204 10.01 7.74 26.24
C THR A 204 9.01 7.86 25.10
N LYS A 205 9.34 8.69 24.11
CA LYS A 205 8.63 8.84 22.86
C LYS A 205 9.49 8.32 21.72
N ILE A 206 8.93 7.45 20.92
CA ILE A 206 9.55 6.90 19.71
C ILE A 206 8.54 6.95 18.57
N PHE A 207 8.99 7.34 17.40
CA PHE A 207 8.19 7.34 16.20
C PHE A 207 9.07 7.05 14.98
N GLY A 208 8.48 6.53 13.95
CA GLY A 208 9.23 6.17 12.76
C GLY A 208 8.39 5.59 11.66
N MET A 209 9.09 5.21 10.60
CA MET A 209 8.52 4.52 9.46
C MET A 209 9.43 3.37 9.06
N MET A 210 8.83 2.22 8.87
CA MET A 210 9.46 1.02 8.32
C MET A 210 8.95 0.78 6.91
N VAL A 211 9.86 0.37 6.04
CA VAL A 211 9.52 -0.12 4.70
C VAL A 211 10.02 -1.54 4.60
N TYR A 212 9.14 -2.47 4.29
CA TYR A 212 9.50 -3.89 4.19
C TYR A 212 8.67 -4.62 3.14
N GLU A 213 9.16 -5.77 2.71
CA GLU A 213 8.47 -6.65 1.77
C GLU A 213 7.57 -7.63 2.53
N ALA A 214 6.29 -7.70 2.13
CA ALA A 214 5.32 -8.65 2.65
C ALA A 214 5.40 -10.01 1.95
N THR A 215 4.91 -11.06 2.62
CA THR A 215 4.77 -12.42 2.05
C THR A 215 3.64 -12.49 1.03
#